data_fc7e5479ae176b854e9da1e351207004
#
_entry.id   fc7e5479ae176b854e9da1e351207004
#
_cell.length_a   1.000
_cell.length_b   1.000
_cell.length_c   1.000
_cell.angle_alpha   90.00
_cell.angle_beta   90.00
_cell.angle_gamma   90.00
#
_symmetry.space_group_name_H-M   'P 1'
#
loop_
_entity.id
_entity.type
_entity.pdbx_description
1 polymer ?
#
loop_
_entity_poly.entity_id
_entity_poly.type
_entity_poly.pdbx_seq_one_letter_code
_entity_poly.pdbx_strand_id
1 'polypeptide(L)'
;MKKLIHFGCSFAMGNGVPEYIKGIESGARETSPMNKGDFKKKYGVRAEAPHTCGSVMAKRLGADFTKIADNGVSNEMIARRLPQVKLKKTFVLIGLTSYNRREALTTSRNSTHWHTWKMVDPRSPPYYKDLPFTPWIYNGETHYSPALEADGEIRTALQILYMQSFLKLNKIPYLMFNALHNGFDKPRTNECQGLLEKVDQKRFYKLQGSFDETQHGWCVKRGLTVSDIDNHPNVQGQREWADILQPLVKDIWNVD
;
A
#
# COMPACT_ATOMS: atom_id res chain seq x y z
N MET A 1 -25.16 -4.50 8.60
CA MET A 1 -23.98 -3.97 9.28
C MET A 1 -23.08 -3.34 8.23
N LYS A 2 -22.53 -2.16 8.46
CA LYS A 2 -21.61 -1.48 7.55
C LYS A 2 -20.23 -2.15 7.66
N LYS A 3 -19.50 -2.25 6.57
CA LYS A 3 -18.17 -2.88 6.56
C LYS A 3 -17.16 -2.00 5.80
N LEU A 4 -15.97 -1.79 6.36
CA LEU A 4 -14.85 -1.16 5.68
C LEU A 4 -13.78 -2.22 5.37
N ILE A 5 -13.40 -2.32 4.10
CA ILE A 5 -12.28 -3.18 3.68
C ILE A 5 -11.14 -2.29 3.20
N HIS A 6 -9.95 -2.50 3.77
CA HIS A 6 -8.74 -1.77 3.39
C HIS A 6 -7.78 -2.68 2.63
N PHE A 7 -7.58 -2.38 1.35
CA PHE A 7 -6.57 -3.01 0.51
C PHE A 7 -5.27 -2.19 0.52
N GLY A 8 -4.13 -2.87 0.58
CA GLY A 8 -2.85 -2.18 0.52
C GLY A 8 -1.65 -3.06 0.85
N CYS A 9 -0.51 -2.41 1.06
CA CYS A 9 0.77 -3.03 1.40
C CYS A 9 1.02 -3.07 2.93
N SER A 10 2.28 -3.12 3.32
CA SER A 10 2.74 -3.09 4.72
C SER A 10 2.18 -1.90 5.54
N PHE A 11 1.87 -0.79 4.89
CA PHE A 11 1.24 0.39 5.51
C PHE A 11 -0.20 0.08 5.96
N ALA A 12 -0.98 -0.58 5.10
CA ALA A 12 -2.32 -1.05 5.44
C ALA A 12 -2.31 -2.22 6.43
N MET A 13 -1.21 -3.00 6.45
CA MET A 13 -1.00 -4.04 7.47
C MET A 13 -0.71 -3.47 8.85
N GLY A 14 -0.08 -2.30 8.94
CA GLY A 14 0.39 -1.72 10.18
C GLY A 14 1.74 -2.29 10.64
N ASN A 15 2.63 -2.56 9.69
CA ASN A 15 3.99 -3.01 10.03
C ASN A 15 4.69 -2.00 10.92
N GLY A 16 5.44 -2.50 11.90
CA GLY A 16 6.19 -1.68 12.85
C GLY A 16 5.36 -1.07 13.98
N VAL A 17 4.02 -1.02 13.84
CA VAL A 17 3.15 -0.44 14.88
C VAL A 17 3.28 -1.16 16.22
N PRO A 18 3.34 -2.49 16.30
CA PRO A 18 3.51 -3.18 17.56
C PRO A 18 4.85 -2.92 18.24
N GLU A 19 5.95 -2.87 17.47
CA GLU A 19 7.29 -2.58 17.96
C GLU A 19 7.35 -1.15 18.54
N TYR A 20 6.67 -0.21 17.89
CA TYR A 20 6.56 1.16 18.36
C TYR A 20 5.82 1.27 19.68
N ILE A 21 4.68 0.59 19.84
CA ILE A 21 3.88 0.60 21.09
C ILE A 21 4.73 0.10 22.25
N LYS A 22 5.50 -0.97 22.03
CA LYS A 22 6.38 -1.51 23.07
C LYS A 22 7.53 -0.59 23.41
N GLY A 23 8.16 0.04 22.44
CA GLY A 23 9.21 1.02 22.68
C GLY A 23 8.71 2.13 23.61
N ILE A 24 7.44 2.57 23.46
CA ILE A 24 6.82 3.53 24.35
C ILE A 24 6.56 2.94 25.74
N GLU A 25 5.97 1.76 25.82
CA GLU A 25 5.61 1.08 27.08
C GLU A 25 6.84 0.69 27.91
N SER A 26 7.95 0.32 27.25
CA SER A 26 9.21 -0.05 27.91
C SER A 26 10.11 1.14 28.23
N GLY A 27 9.78 2.35 27.78
CA GLY A 27 10.66 3.52 27.88
C GLY A 27 11.95 3.43 27.07
N ALA A 28 12.11 2.37 26.28
CA ALA A 28 13.25 2.14 25.40
C ALA A 28 12.86 2.48 23.96
N ARG A 29 13.55 3.42 23.33
CA ARG A 29 13.62 3.48 21.87
C ARG A 29 14.45 2.31 21.40
N GLU A 30 13.82 1.18 21.15
CA GLU A 30 14.52 0.07 20.50
C GLU A 30 14.93 0.51 19.09
N THR A 31 16.22 0.68 18.90
CA THR A 31 16.87 1.03 17.64
C THR A 31 17.07 -0.18 16.72
N SER A 32 16.66 -1.37 17.15
CA SER A 32 16.84 -2.61 16.39
C SER A 32 15.49 -3.26 16.10
N PRO A 33 15.13 -3.50 14.82
CA PRO A 33 13.89 -4.19 14.51
C PRO A 33 13.96 -5.61 15.05
N MET A 34 13.04 -5.97 15.93
CA MET A 34 12.86 -7.34 16.38
C MET A 34 12.62 -8.23 15.15
N ASN A 35 13.27 -9.38 15.10
CA ASN A 35 13.05 -10.35 14.03
C ASN A 35 11.55 -10.66 13.92
N LYS A 36 10.99 -10.55 12.70
CA LYS A 36 9.56 -10.77 12.42
C LYS A 36 9.02 -12.10 12.97
N GLY A 37 9.87 -13.14 13.04
CA GLY A 37 9.54 -14.44 13.60
C GLY A 37 9.30 -14.37 15.11
N ASP A 38 10.15 -13.68 15.84
CA ASP A 38 10.07 -13.55 17.29
C ASP A 38 8.90 -12.66 17.70
N PHE A 39 8.62 -11.61 16.90
CA PHE A 39 7.46 -10.76 17.10
C PHE A 39 6.15 -11.51 16.94
N LYS A 40 6.00 -12.29 15.84
CA LYS A 40 4.83 -13.14 15.58
C LYS A 40 4.59 -14.15 16.70
N LYS A 41 5.68 -14.73 17.26
CA LYS A 41 5.65 -15.70 18.36
C LYS A 41 5.22 -15.07 19.69
N LYS A 42 5.62 -13.82 19.94
CA LYS A 42 5.41 -13.13 21.22
C LYS A 42 4.09 -12.37 21.31
N TYR A 43 3.54 -11.84 20.21
CA TYR A 43 2.38 -10.91 20.21
C TYR A 43 1.21 -11.36 19.35
N GLY A 44 1.35 -12.38 18.53
CA GLY A 44 0.34 -12.85 17.59
C GLY A 44 0.15 -11.89 16.39
N VAL A 45 -0.32 -12.45 15.29
CA VAL A 45 -0.50 -11.74 13.99
C VAL A 45 -1.59 -10.66 14.03
N ARG A 46 -2.45 -10.64 15.07
CA ARG A 46 -3.62 -9.76 15.16
C ARG A 46 -3.38 -8.42 15.87
N ALA A 47 -2.23 -8.24 16.53
CA ALA A 47 -1.95 -7.01 17.29
C ALA A 47 -1.83 -5.74 16.41
N GLU A 48 -1.53 -5.89 15.14
CA GLU A 48 -1.33 -4.80 14.19
C GLU A 48 -2.64 -4.15 13.71
N ALA A 49 -3.70 -4.94 13.58
CA ALA A 49 -4.95 -4.52 12.95
C ALA A 49 -5.67 -3.32 13.61
N PRO A 50 -5.70 -3.18 14.95
CA PRO A 50 -6.46 -2.12 15.61
C PRO A 50 -5.93 -0.71 15.39
N HIS A 51 -4.70 -0.56 14.92
CA HIS A 51 -3.97 0.71 14.85
C HIS A 51 -3.76 1.23 13.43
N THR A 52 -4.20 0.50 12.40
CA THR A 52 -4.09 0.96 11.01
C THR A 52 -5.11 2.05 10.71
N CYS A 53 -4.82 2.94 9.76
CA CYS A 53 -5.74 4.03 9.41
C CYS A 53 -7.14 3.51 9.02
N GLY A 54 -7.23 2.39 8.30
CA GLY A 54 -8.51 1.76 7.97
C GLY A 54 -9.26 1.25 9.20
N SER A 55 -8.58 0.63 10.17
CA SER A 55 -9.21 0.15 11.41
C SER A 55 -9.68 1.30 12.31
N VAL A 56 -8.88 2.36 12.39
CA VAL A 56 -9.24 3.58 13.14
C VAL A 56 -10.50 4.22 12.56
N MET A 57 -10.56 4.38 11.22
CA MET A 57 -11.76 4.90 10.56
C MET A 57 -12.97 4.00 10.73
N ALA A 58 -12.82 2.69 10.56
CA ALA A 58 -13.92 1.74 10.72
C ALA A 58 -14.53 1.82 12.14
N LYS A 59 -13.67 1.86 13.18
CA LYS A 59 -14.12 2.03 14.57
C LYS A 59 -14.91 3.33 14.76
N ARG A 60 -14.42 4.45 14.24
CA ARG A 60 -15.08 5.76 14.36
C ARG A 60 -16.41 5.85 13.59
N LEU A 61 -16.54 5.08 12.51
CA LEU A 61 -17.73 5.01 11.66
C LEU A 61 -18.72 3.91 12.08
N GLY A 62 -18.45 3.20 13.17
CA GLY A 62 -19.29 2.08 13.63
C GLY A 62 -19.39 0.95 12.62
N ALA A 63 -18.30 0.69 11.86
CA ALA A 63 -18.24 -0.33 10.83
C ALA A 63 -17.34 -1.49 11.23
N ASP A 64 -17.66 -2.69 10.74
CA ASP A 64 -16.74 -3.82 10.80
C ASP A 64 -15.52 -3.54 9.94
N PHE A 65 -14.37 -4.02 10.38
CA PHE A 65 -13.12 -3.85 9.67
C PHE A 65 -12.57 -5.17 9.11
N THR A 66 -12.10 -5.11 7.88
CA THR A 66 -11.31 -6.19 7.27
C THR A 66 -10.15 -5.58 6.51
N LYS A 67 -8.95 -6.11 6.69
CA LYS A 67 -7.81 -5.76 5.86
C LYS A 67 -7.49 -6.88 4.85
N ILE A 68 -7.13 -6.47 3.63
CA ILE A 68 -6.60 -7.34 2.58
C ILE A 68 -5.28 -6.70 2.13
N ALA A 69 -4.27 -6.95 2.92
CA ALA A 69 -2.97 -6.34 2.78
C ALA A 69 -1.88 -7.38 3.06
N ASP A 70 -0.72 -7.17 2.45
CA ASP A 70 0.44 -8.02 2.67
C ASP A 70 1.72 -7.20 2.50
N ASN A 71 2.83 -7.71 3.02
CA ASN A 71 4.12 -7.02 2.92
C ASN A 71 4.63 -7.03 1.50
N GLY A 72 5.04 -5.86 1.02
CA GLY A 72 5.72 -5.76 -0.26
C GLY A 72 4.85 -5.97 -1.49
N VAL A 73 3.53 -6.06 -1.35
CA VAL A 73 2.62 -6.27 -2.49
C VAL A 73 2.72 -5.19 -3.56
N SER A 74 2.36 -5.56 -4.79
CA SER A 74 2.23 -4.67 -5.94
C SER A 74 0.79 -4.14 -6.08
N ASN A 75 0.61 -3.11 -6.89
CA ASN A 75 -0.73 -2.63 -7.27
C ASN A 75 -1.48 -3.68 -8.11
N GLU A 76 -0.76 -4.53 -8.86
CA GLU A 76 -1.31 -5.68 -9.59
C GLU A 76 -1.98 -6.68 -8.65
N MET A 77 -1.34 -7.00 -7.52
CA MET A 77 -1.91 -7.89 -6.52
C MET A 77 -3.19 -7.31 -5.91
N ILE A 78 -3.20 -6.01 -5.62
CA ILE A 78 -4.39 -5.34 -5.09
C ILE A 78 -5.53 -5.44 -6.12
N ALA A 79 -5.26 -5.09 -7.38
CA ALA A 79 -6.23 -5.15 -8.46
C ALA A 79 -6.78 -6.58 -8.68
N ARG A 80 -5.91 -7.59 -8.65
CA ARG A 80 -6.29 -9.00 -8.83
C ARG A 80 -7.12 -9.55 -7.66
N ARG A 81 -6.85 -9.11 -6.43
CA ARG A 81 -7.59 -9.55 -5.23
C ARG A 81 -8.95 -8.89 -5.09
N LEU A 82 -9.13 -7.70 -5.63
CA LEU A 82 -10.35 -6.92 -5.47
C LEU A 82 -11.62 -7.68 -5.89
N PRO A 83 -11.71 -8.31 -7.09
CA PRO A 83 -12.90 -9.04 -7.52
C PRO A 83 -13.14 -10.37 -6.76
N GLN A 84 -12.16 -10.84 -5.98
CA GLN A 84 -12.29 -12.10 -5.23
C GLN A 84 -13.01 -11.93 -3.89
N VAL A 85 -13.32 -10.70 -3.50
CA VAL A 85 -13.87 -10.37 -2.19
C VAL A 85 -15.35 -10.04 -2.28
N LYS A 86 -16.13 -10.53 -1.30
CA LYS A 86 -17.56 -10.16 -1.18
C LYS A 86 -17.67 -8.72 -0.72
N LEU A 87 -18.15 -7.83 -1.60
CA LEU A 87 -18.22 -6.38 -1.39
C LEU A 87 -19.62 -5.85 -1.06
N LYS A 88 -20.57 -6.71 -0.67
CA LYS A 88 -21.94 -6.29 -0.34
C LYS A 88 -21.95 -5.40 0.91
N LYS A 89 -22.60 -4.24 0.83
CA LYS A 89 -22.70 -3.23 1.92
C LYS A 89 -21.34 -2.81 2.48
N THR A 90 -20.35 -2.70 1.60
CA THR A 90 -18.95 -2.44 1.97
C THR A 90 -18.49 -1.11 1.41
N PHE A 91 -17.69 -0.38 2.17
CA PHE A 91 -16.81 0.68 1.66
C PHE A 91 -15.42 0.09 1.41
N VAL A 92 -14.82 0.42 0.28
CA VAL A 92 -13.49 -0.05 -0.09
C VAL A 92 -12.50 1.11 0.00
N LEU A 93 -11.49 0.96 0.84
CA LEU A 93 -10.34 1.85 0.94
C LEU A 93 -9.14 1.18 0.27
N ILE A 94 -8.44 1.88 -0.62
CA ILE A 94 -7.28 1.34 -1.33
C ILE A 94 -6.08 2.26 -1.15
N GLY A 95 -5.06 1.77 -0.44
CA GLY A 95 -3.75 2.41 -0.35
C GLY A 95 -2.82 1.83 -1.41
N LEU A 96 -2.55 2.60 -2.47
CA LEU A 96 -1.65 2.18 -3.54
C LEU A 96 -0.21 2.07 -3.05
N THR A 97 0.45 1.02 -3.45
CA THR A 97 1.87 0.81 -3.23
C THR A 97 2.70 1.45 -4.35
N SER A 98 4.03 1.36 -4.29
CA SER A 98 4.91 1.94 -5.29
C SER A 98 4.75 1.27 -6.67
N TYR A 99 4.79 2.08 -7.73
CA TYR A 99 4.76 1.67 -9.14
C TYR A 99 5.91 0.72 -9.53
N ASN A 100 6.99 0.74 -8.78
CA ASN A 100 8.16 -0.11 -9.03
C ASN A 100 8.00 -1.55 -8.51
N ARG A 101 6.85 -1.92 -7.95
CA ARG A 101 6.54 -3.28 -7.52
C ARG A 101 5.76 -4.00 -8.61
N ARG A 102 6.19 -5.20 -8.94
CA ARG A 102 5.55 -6.07 -9.94
C ARG A 102 5.17 -7.41 -9.34
N GLU A 103 4.17 -8.03 -9.91
CA GLU A 103 3.79 -9.39 -9.58
C GLU A 103 4.13 -10.32 -10.75
N ALA A 104 4.69 -11.48 -10.42
CA ALA A 104 4.94 -12.54 -11.39
C ALA A 104 4.43 -13.87 -10.85
N LEU A 105 3.84 -14.67 -11.73
CA LEU A 105 3.48 -16.05 -11.43
C LEU A 105 4.72 -16.92 -11.52
N THR A 106 5.08 -17.57 -10.44
CA THR A 106 6.19 -18.52 -10.41
C THR A 106 5.67 -19.92 -10.17
N THR A 107 6.20 -20.87 -10.91
CA THR A 107 5.91 -22.29 -10.73
C THR A 107 7.12 -22.98 -10.12
N SER A 108 6.96 -23.60 -8.98
CA SER A 108 7.90 -24.59 -8.45
C SER A 108 7.40 -25.98 -8.77
N ARG A 109 8.25 -27.02 -8.59
CA ARG A 109 7.89 -28.42 -8.91
C ARG A 109 6.55 -28.87 -8.27
N ASN A 110 6.11 -28.25 -7.20
CA ASN A 110 4.93 -28.68 -6.44
C ASN A 110 3.87 -27.58 -6.24
N SER A 111 4.08 -26.36 -6.71
CA SER A 111 3.12 -25.28 -6.48
C SER A 111 3.36 -24.09 -7.40
N THR A 112 2.29 -23.38 -7.67
CA THR A 112 2.30 -22.12 -8.44
C THR A 112 1.98 -20.98 -7.48
N HIS A 113 2.87 -20.01 -7.35
CA HIS A 113 2.72 -18.89 -6.43
C HIS A 113 2.89 -17.56 -7.15
N TRP A 114 2.14 -16.56 -6.69
CA TRP A 114 2.38 -15.18 -7.07
C TRP A 114 3.47 -14.57 -6.18
N HIS A 115 4.52 -14.08 -6.78
CA HIS A 115 5.57 -13.32 -6.10
C HIS A 115 5.52 -11.87 -6.51
N THR A 116 5.65 -10.97 -5.55
CA THR A 116 5.84 -9.55 -5.81
C THR A 116 7.31 -9.24 -5.88
N TRP A 117 7.71 -8.62 -6.97
CA TRP A 117 9.06 -8.15 -7.22
C TRP A 117 9.14 -6.66 -6.96
N LYS A 118 10.22 -6.22 -6.35
CA LYS A 118 10.61 -4.81 -6.39
C LYS A 118 11.55 -4.66 -7.57
N MET A 119 11.36 -3.61 -8.38
CA MET A 119 12.44 -3.15 -9.24
C MET A 119 13.54 -2.65 -8.32
N VAL A 120 14.68 -3.33 -8.33
CA VAL A 120 15.76 -3.08 -7.37
C VAL A 120 16.50 -1.84 -7.82
N ASP A 121 16.69 -0.90 -6.90
CA ASP A 121 17.69 0.16 -7.07
C ASP A 121 19.05 -0.54 -7.31
N PRO A 122 19.77 -0.23 -8.39
CA PRO A 122 21.07 -0.84 -8.69
C PRO A 122 22.10 -0.65 -7.56
N ARG A 123 21.83 0.29 -6.65
CA ARG A 123 22.63 0.51 -5.42
C ARG A 123 22.27 -0.44 -4.28
N SER A 124 21.21 -1.23 -4.40
CA SER A 124 20.81 -2.20 -3.38
C SER A 124 21.68 -3.46 -3.46
N PRO A 125 22.10 -4.05 -2.33
CA PRO A 125 22.93 -5.25 -2.35
C PRO A 125 22.21 -6.44 -2.98
N PRO A 126 22.95 -7.42 -3.54
CA PRO A 126 22.46 -8.46 -4.45
C PRO A 126 21.69 -9.57 -3.73
N TYR A 127 20.65 -9.24 -2.97
CA TYR A 127 19.78 -10.21 -2.28
C TYR A 127 18.99 -11.13 -3.23
N TYR A 128 19.09 -10.93 -4.54
CA TYR A 128 18.25 -11.59 -5.53
C TYR A 128 19.01 -12.44 -6.55
N LYS A 129 20.29 -12.73 -6.26
CA LYS A 129 21.16 -13.49 -7.20
C LYS A 129 20.64 -14.90 -7.53
N ASP A 130 19.83 -15.49 -6.64
CA ASP A 130 19.46 -16.89 -6.73
C ASP A 130 17.99 -17.15 -7.13
N LEU A 131 17.29 -16.12 -7.64
CA LEU A 131 15.91 -16.30 -8.03
C LEU A 131 15.79 -16.76 -9.49
N PRO A 132 14.99 -17.82 -9.79
CA PRO A 132 14.96 -18.46 -11.11
C PRO A 132 14.38 -17.60 -12.25
N PHE A 133 14.07 -16.32 -12.03
CA PHE A 133 13.49 -15.38 -13.00
C PHE A 133 14.37 -14.18 -13.33
N THR A 134 15.62 -14.34 -13.18
CA THR A 134 16.63 -13.31 -13.38
C THR A 134 17.02 -12.96 -14.83
N PRO A 135 16.49 -13.49 -15.95
CA PRO A 135 16.87 -12.99 -17.27
C PRO A 135 16.54 -11.51 -17.49
N TRP A 136 15.55 -10.96 -16.79
CA TRP A 136 15.15 -9.55 -16.88
C TRP A 136 15.98 -8.62 -15.98
N ILE A 137 16.62 -9.21 -14.99
CA ILE A 137 17.41 -8.52 -13.97
C ILE A 137 18.90 -8.79 -14.20
N TYR A 138 19.25 -9.80 -15.01
CA TYR A 138 20.58 -10.39 -15.06
C TYR A 138 21.20 -10.41 -16.44
N ASN A 139 21.79 -9.30 -16.80
CA ASN A 139 23.08 -9.33 -17.47
C ASN A 139 24.15 -8.54 -16.67
N GLY A 140 24.12 -8.63 -15.34
CA GLY A 140 25.12 -7.93 -14.49
C GLY A 140 24.96 -6.40 -14.46
N GLU A 141 24.09 -5.85 -15.28
CA GLU A 141 23.79 -4.43 -15.41
C GLU A 141 22.30 -4.26 -15.11
N THR A 142 21.97 -4.04 -13.84
CA THR A 142 20.67 -3.54 -13.44
C THR A 142 20.55 -2.12 -13.94
N HIS A 143 20.19 -1.95 -15.20
CA HIS A 143 19.87 -0.64 -15.73
C HIS A 143 18.57 -0.19 -15.09
N TYR A 144 18.69 0.71 -14.13
CA TYR A 144 17.62 1.58 -13.71
C TYR A 144 17.28 2.45 -14.93
N SER A 145 16.38 1.97 -15.75
CA SER A 145 16.01 2.64 -16.98
C SER A 145 14.82 3.53 -16.72
N PRO A 146 14.84 4.80 -17.13
CA PRO A 146 13.67 5.66 -17.15
C PRO A 146 12.45 5.02 -17.85
N ALA A 147 12.70 4.13 -18.83
CA ALA A 147 11.67 3.37 -19.51
C ALA A 147 10.95 2.38 -18.57
N LEU A 148 11.66 1.75 -17.62
CA LEU A 148 11.03 0.86 -16.63
C LEU A 148 10.18 1.61 -15.62
N GLU A 149 10.55 2.85 -15.28
CA GLU A 149 9.74 3.70 -14.42
C GLU A 149 8.49 4.17 -15.15
N ALA A 150 8.62 4.63 -16.41
CA ALA A 150 7.50 5.04 -17.25
C ALA A 150 6.49 3.89 -17.43
N ASP A 151 6.96 2.66 -17.70
CA ASP A 151 6.11 1.48 -17.78
C ASP A 151 5.43 1.17 -16.43
N GLY A 152 6.13 1.33 -15.33
CA GLY A 152 5.56 1.16 -13.98
C GLY A 152 4.44 2.17 -13.68
N GLU A 153 4.60 3.44 -14.07
CA GLU A 153 3.58 4.48 -13.95
C GLU A 153 2.37 4.17 -14.82
N ILE A 154 2.57 3.86 -16.10
CA ILE A 154 1.50 3.50 -17.05
C ILE A 154 0.69 2.31 -16.52
N ARG A 155 1.36 1.24 -16.09
CA ARG A 155 0.69 0.05 -15.57
C ARG A 155 -0.09 0.37 -14.28
N THR A 156 0.46 1.17 -13.38
CA THR A 156 -0.24 1.58 -12.17
C THR A 156 -1.48 2.41 -12.51
N ALA A 157 -1.40 3.33 -13.47
CA ALA A 157 -2.56 4.09 -13.95
C ALA A 157 -3.64 3.19 -14.54
N LEU A 158 -3.27 2.19 -15.35
CA LEU A 158 -4.20 1.20 -15.89
C LEU A 158 -4.87 0.37 -14.79
N GLN A 159 -4.13 -0.01 -13.74
CA GLN A 159 -4.68 -0.74 -12.60
C GLN A 159 -5.67 0.12 -11.79
N ILE A 160 -5.40 1.41 -11.61
CA ILE A 160 -6.34 2.34 -11.00
C ILE A 160 -7.64 2.38 -11.81
N LEU A 161 -7.57 2.57 -13.11
CA LEU A 161 -8.73 2.60 -14.01
C LEU A 161 -9.52 1.30 -13.95
N TYR A 162 -8.83 0.15 -13.97
CA TYR A 162 -9.46 -1.16 -13.81
C TYR A 162 -10.21 -1.26 -12.47
N MET A 163 -9.55 -0.94 -11.36
CA MET A 163 -10.16 -1.02 -10.02
C MET A 163 -11.35 -0.08 -9.89
N GLN A 164 -11.24 1.16 -10.39
CA GLN A 164 -12.35 2.12 -10.38
C GLN A 164 -13.53 1.64 -11.23
N SER A 165 -13.26 1.11 -12.43
CA SER A 165 -14.29 0.56 -13.31
C SER A 165 -15.03 -0.60 -12.65
N PHE A 166 -14.29 -1.53 -12.04
CA PHE A 166 -14.86 -2.65 -11.30
C PHE A 166 -15.75 -2.18 -10.15
N LEU A 167 -15.27 -1.25 -9.32
CA LEU A 167 -16.01 -0.74 -8.17
C LEU A 167 -17.25 0.05 -8.59
N LYS A 168 -17.16 0.88 -9.63
CA LYS A 168 -18.28 1.64 -10.20
C LYS A 168 -19.35 0.71 -10.77
N LEU A 169 -18.95 -0.29 -11.57
CA LEU A 169 -19.87 -1.27 -12.17
C LEU A 169 -20.67 -2.02 -11.09
N ASN A 170 -20.02 -2.35 -9.99
CA ASN A 170 -20.64 -3.05 -8.86
C ASN A 170 -21.32 -2.10 -7.85
N LYS A 171 -21.35 -0.78 -8.10
CA LYS A 171 -21.93 0.25 -7.21
C LYS A 171 -21.34 0.21 -5.80
N ILE A 172 -20.06 -0.07 -5.68
CA ILE A 172 -19.33 -0.11 -4.40
C ILE A 172 -18.72 1.27 -4.11
N PRO A 173 -19.05 1.92 -2.98
CA PRO A 173 -18.38 3.15 -2.58
C PRO A 173 -16.91 2.89 -2.23
N TYR A 174 -16.03 3.78 -2.68
CA TYR A 174 -14.60 3.60 -2.46
C TYR A 174 -13.85 4.93 -2.42
N LEU A 175 -12.67 4.88 -1.80
CA LEU A 175 -11.66 5.94 -1.87
C LEU A 175 -10.29 5.30 -2.10
N MET A 176 -9.50 5.89 -3.00
CA MET A 176 -8.11 5.51 -3.24
C MET A 176 -7.16 6.61 -2.75
N PHE A 177 -5.94 6.25 -2.41
CA PHE A 177 -4.86 7.18 -2.06
C PHE A 177 -3.49 6.54 -2.33
N ASN A 178 -2.46 7.36 -2.46
CA ASN A 178 -1.09 6.91 -2.55
C ASN A 178 -0.54 6.62 -1.15
N ALA A 179 -0.40 5.34 -0.77
CA ALA A 179 0.34 4.97 0.44
C ALA A 179 1.84 5.19 0.25
N LEU A 180 2.35 4.88 -0.95
CA LEU A 180 3.71 5.17 -1.41
C LEU A 180 3.67 6.05 -2.66
N HIS A 181 4.78 6.73 -2.96
CA HIS A 181 4.88 7.60 -4.13
C HIS A 181 4.83 6.78 -5.43
N ASN A 182 4.08 7.29 -6.41
CA ASN A 182 3.86 6.65 -7.71
C ASN A 182 4.32 7.51 -8.92
N GLY A 183 5.02 8.62 -8.70
CA GLY A 183 5.56 9.46 -9.77
C GLY A 183 4.50 10.28 -10.53
N PHE A 184 3.25 10.26 -10.11
CA PHE A 184 2.14 10.88 -10.85
C PHE A 184 2.09 12.41 -10.77
N ASP A 185 2.85 13.03 -9.89
CA ASP A 185 3.06 14.47 -9.82
C ASP A 185 3.81 15.02 -11.04
N LYS A 186 4.64 14.18 -11.66
CA LYS A 186 5.41 14.49 -12.88
C LYS A 186 5.48 13.24 -13.76
N PRO A 187 4.39 12.86 -14.45
CA PRO A 187 4.37 11.69 -15.32
C PRO A 187 5.43 11.78 -16.40
N ARG A 188 6.17 10.69 -16.61
CA ARG A 188 7.29 10.64 -17.56
C ARG A 188 6.84 10.58 -19.02
N THR A 189 5.58 10.25 -19.28
CA THR A 189 5.04 10.10 -20.63
C THR A 189 3.67 10.75 -20.77
N ASN A 190 3.36 11.24 -21.97
CA ASN A 190 2.03 11.73 -22.32
C ASN A 190 0.97 10.63 -22.22
N GLU A 191 1.35 9.37 -22.46
CA GLU A 191 0.45 8.23 -22.31
C GLU A 191 0.02 8.07 -20.85
N CYS A 192 0.95 8.11 -19.90
CA CYS A 192 0.63 8.08 -18.47
C CYS A 192 -0.28 9.25 -18.08
N GLN A 193 0.05 10.48 -18.52
CA GLN A 193 -0.75 11.66 -18.26
C GLN A 193 -2.19 11.49 -18.81
N GLY A 194 -2.36 11.01 -20.03
CA GLY A 194 -3.67 10.77 -20.63
C GLY A 194 -4.49 9.68 -19.94
N LEU A 195 -3.84 8.72 -19.30
CA LEU A 195 -4.52 7.73 -18.43
C LEU A 195 -4.95 8.36 -17.10
N LEU A 196 -4.10 9.18 -16.47
CA LEU A 196 -4.42 9.84 -15.21
C LEU A 196 -5.59 10.82 -15.34
N GLU A 197 -5.76 11.47 -16.49
CA GLU A 197 -6.91 12.34 -16.79
C GLU A 197 -8.25 11.58 -16.80
N LYS A 198 -8.22 10.26 -17.08
CA LYS A 198 -9.42 9.41 -17.08
C LYS A 198 -9.77 8.88 -15.68
N VAL A 199 -8.88 9.03 -14.70
CA VAL A 199 -9.12 8.62 -13.32
C VAL A 199 -10.17 9.51 -12.68
N ASP A 200 -11.14 8.90 -11.99
CA ASP A 200 -12.10 9.63 -11.16
C ASP A 200 -11.41 10.21 -9.92
N GLN A 201 -11.02 11.48 -10.04
CA GLN A 201 -10.29 12.18 -9.00
C GLN A 201 -11.12 12.46 -7.74
N LYS A 202 -12.46 12.48 -7.85
CA LYS A 202 -13.34 12.60 -6.67
C LYS A 202 -13.28 11.35 -5.76
N ARG A 203 -12.78 10.25 -6.30
CA ARG A 203 -12.60 8.97 -5.61
C ARG A 203 -11.13 8.65 -5.35
N PHE A 204 -10.26 9.65 -5.51
CA PHE A 204 -8.83 9.52 -5.26
C PHE A 204 -8.31 10.72 -4.47
N TYR A 205 -7.77 10.47 -3.29
CA TYR A 205 -7.13 11.53 -2.50
C TYR A 205 -5.78 11.89 -3.12
N LYS A 206 -5.69 13.10 -3.70
CA LYS A 206 -4.47 13.68 -4.29
C LYS A 206 -3.73 12.72 -5.23
N LEU A 207 -4.39 12.31 -6.32
CA LEU A 207 -3.83 11.39 -7.32
C LEU A 207 -2.43 11.81 -7.79
N GLN A 208 -2.27 13.07 -8.18
CA GLN A 208 -1.02 13.68 -8.67
C GLN A 208 -0.31 14.47 -7.57
N GLY A 209 -0.52 14.09 -6.32
CA GLY A 209 0.15 14.71 -5.18
C GLY A 209 1.65 14.39 -5.17
N SER A 210 2.43 15.34 -4.65
CA SER A 210 3.86 15.18 -4.41
C SER A 210 4.16 14.07 -3.40
N PHE A 211 5.44 13.74 -3.21
CA PHE A 211 5.87 12.78 -2.19
C PHE A 211 5.28 13.09 -0.80
N ASP A 212 5.32 14.36 -0.39
CA ASP A 212 4.81 14.81 0.92
C ASP A 212 3.28 14.64 1.10
N GLU A 213 2.57 14.38 0.01
CA GLU A 213 1.11 14.17 -0.01
C GLU A 213 0.72 12.70 -0.08
N THR A 214 1.69 11.79 -0.11
CA THR A 214 1.48 10.37 0.12
C THR A 214 1.46 10.07 1.61
N GLN A 215 0.87 8.93 2.02
CA GLN A 215 0.91 8.53 3.44
C GLN A 215 2.35 8.42 3.96
N HIS A 216 3.24 7.84 3.16
CA HIS A 216 4.66 7.68 3.50
C HIS A 216 5.35 9.03 3.70
N GLY A 217 5.38 9.87 2.66
CA GLY A 217 6.09 11.15 2.72
C GLY A 217 5.53 12.09 3.79
N TRP A 218 4.21 12.08 3.96
CA TRP A 218 3.53 12.85 4.98
C TRP A 218 3.96 12.45 6.40
N CYS A 219 4.07 11.14 6.67
CA CYS A 219 4.56 10.62 7.95
C CYS A 219 6.05 10.90 8.17
N VAL A 220 6.89 10.68 7.15
CA VAL A 220 8.33 10.96 7.23
C VAL A 220 8.60 12.43 7.56
N LYS A 221 7.95 13.34 6.84
CA LYS A 221 8.12 14.79 7.04
C LYS A 221 7.77 15.27 8.46
N ARG A 222 6.91 14.54 9.17
CA ARG A 222 6.43 14.87 10.51
C ARG A 222 7.06 14.05 11.63
N GLY A 223 8.01 13.16 11.30
CA GLY A 223 8.60 12.25 12.28
C GLY A 223 7.59 11.24 12.86
N LEU A 224 6.53 10.93 12.10
CA LEU A 224 5.45 10.01 12.50
C LEU A 224 5.72 8.59 11.98
N THR A 225 6.97 8.20 11.97
CA THR A 225 7.45 6.87 11.58
C THR A 225 7.81 6.04 12.81
N VAL A 226 7.96 4.74 12.63
CA VAL A 226 8.33 3.80 13.70
C VAL A 226 9.71 4.14 14.26
N SER A 227 10.67 4.44 13.38
CA SER A 227 12.03 4.88 13.74
C SER A 227 12.71 5.57 12.56
N ASP A 228 13.93 6.05 12.75
CA ASP A 228 14.73 6.68 11.70
C ASP A 228 15.14 5.69 10.57
N ILE A 229 15.13 4.39 10.87
CA ILE A 229 15.46 3.33 9.91
C ILE A 229 14.21 2.56 9.41
N ASP A 230 13.10 2.64 10.10
CA ASP A 230 11.82 2.04 9.70
C ASP A 230 10.79 3.14 9.44
N ASN A 231 10.64 3.49 8.18
CA ASN A 231 9.77 4.55 7.69
C ASN A 231 8.28 4.16 7.63
N HIS A 232 7.86 3.03 8.21
CA HIS A 232 6.43 2.72 8.33
C HIS A 232 5.76 3.72 9.30
N PRO A 233 4.51 4.13 9.02
CA PRO A 233 3.78 5.00 9.93
C PRO A 233 3.64 4.37 11.32
N ASN A 234 3.98 5.12 12.36
CA ASN A 234 3.70 4.73 13.74
C ASN A 234 2.19 4.87 14.06
N VAL A 235 1.79 4.57 15.30
CA VAL A 235 0.37 4.66 15.72
C VAL A 235 -0.21 6.04 15.48
N GLN A 236 0.54 7.10 15.78
CA GLN A 236 0.11 8.48 15.59
C GLN A 236 -0.03 8.80 14.10
N GLY A 237 0.95 8.42 13.27
CA GLY A 237 0.90 8.58 11.81
C GLY A 237 -0.31 7.88 11.18
N GLN A 238 -0.64 6.69 11.65
CA GLN A 238 -1.85 5.97 11.20
C GLN A 238 -3.14 6.70 11.59
N ARG A 239 -3.21 7.24 12.81
CA ARG A 239 -4.38 7.99 13.31
C ARG A 239 -4.59 9.30 12.56
N GLU A 240 -3.53 10.10 12.41
CA GLU A 240 -3.61 11.38 11.72
C GLU A 240 -3.89 11.19 10.21
N TRP A 241 -3.37 10.12 9.59
CA TRP A 241 -3.74 9.78 8.22
C TRP A 241 -5.22 9.40 8.11
N ALA A 242 -5.77 8.71 9.12
CA ALA A 242 -7.21 8.46 9.19
C ALA A 242 -8.01 9.76 9.33
N ASP A 243 -7.52 10.75 10.09
CA ASP A 243 -8.16 12.07 10.23
C ASP A 243 -8.25 12.81 8.90
N ILE A 244 -7.22 12.70 8.06
CA ILE A 244 -7.19 13.28 6.71
C ILE A 244 -8.23 12.61 5.79
N LEU A 245 -8.33 11.28 5.80
CA LEU A 245 -9.18 10.55 4.86
C LEU A 245 -10.64 10.44 5.32
N GLN A 246 -10.90 10.46 6.62
CA GLN A 246 -12.23 10.20 7.18
C GLN A 246 -13.33 11.15 6.68
N PRO A 247 -13.12 12.47 6.52
CA PRO A 247 -14.15 13.35 5.96
C PRO A 247 -14.57 12.93 4.55
N LEU A 248 -13.62 12.55 3.69
CA LEU A 248 -13.88 12.07 2.34
C LEU A 248 -14.64 10.74 2.35
N VAL A 249 -14.26 9.83 3.26
CA VAL A 249 -14.97 8.55 3.42
C VAL A 249 -16.42 8.79 3.86
N LYS A 250 -16.65 9.72 4.81
CA LYS A 250 -18.01 10.07 5.28
C LYS A 250 -18.87 10.61 4.13
N ASP A 251 -18.34 11.58 3.38
CA ASP A 251 -19.04 12.18 2.24
C ASP A 251 -19.41 11.14 1.18
N ILE A 252 -18.44 10.29 0.80
CA ILE A 252 -18.64 9.26 -0.23
C ILE A 252 -19.61 8.15 0.23
N TRP A 253 -19.54 7.78 1.49
CA TRP A 253 -20.33 6.67 2.04
C TRP A 253 -21.72 7.12 2.56
N ASN A 254 -21.97 8.44 2.59
CA ASN A 254 -23.19 9.05 3.18
C ASN A 254 -23.43 8.53 4.60
N VAL A 255 -22.40 8.61 5.45
CA VAL A 255 -22.46 8.23 6.87
C VAL A 255 -22.21 9.48 7.72
N ASP A 256 -23.17 9.75 8.58
CA ASP A 256 -23.10 10.82 9.58
C ASP A 256 -22.08 10.54 10.70
#